data_ec94d5b8a9b69897f1433fba8029ae25
#
_entry.id   ec94d5b8a9b69897f1433fba8029ae25
#
_cell.length_a   1.000
_cell.length_b   1.000
_cell.length_c   1.000
_cell.angle_alpha   90.00
_cell.angle_beta   90.00
_cell.angle_gamma   90.00
#
_symmetry.space_group_name_H-M   'P 1'
#
loop_
_entity.id
_entity.type
_entity.pdbx_description
1 polymer ?
#
loop_
_entity_poly.entity_id
_entity_poly.type
_entity_poly.pdbx_seq_one_letter_code
_entity_poly.pdbx_strand_id
1 'polypeptide(L)'
;MEKINGLVLAEMIDLGSKNLAKNAEKINALNVFPVPDGDTGTNMNLSMSSGAKETAANVVENIGELGKSFSKGLLMGARGNSGVILSQLFRGMSQHIADKKEVNAKEFAEAIQNGVSIAYKAIIKPVEGTILTVAREAAEAGMKAAENTTSVVEVMEAIYAEAQASLKRTPELLPILKEVGVVDSGGQGLVCVYQGFVAALKGEKIEGLEAVETNVVDMQFEDDHDMDFMNPEDIVYGFCTEFTVRLDKEKKEFNEDKFREDMSKFGDSLLVISDSEFVKIHVHTETPGDVFNYGQQYGELIKIKSDNMREQHREVLRKQEAKQATAPKELKEQAMISISMGAGLSKVLTSMGVDYIVEGGQTMNPSTEDIMKAIKEVNAKNIFIFPNNKNIQLAAKQAAELAEENVFVVESKTAPQGLAAVMVYNPQASAEENFANMQEVLSTVSTLEVTYAVRDTNIEGVEIKKDEFMGIRNGKIVVSNLSLNTVLEELLEKSLDEDSEIVTLYLGEESTEEYTDFLEQLIEEKYPDVEVELIESGQPVYPYIIGVE
;
A
#
# COMPACT_ATOMS: atom_id res chain seq x y z
N MET A 1 6.89 16.44 31.54
CA MET A 1 7.80 15.25 31.40
C MET A 1 9.12 15.73 30.80
N GLU A 2 10.24 15.57 31.53
CA GLU A 2 11.54 16.10 31.08
C GLU A 2 12.32 15.12 30.19
N LYS A 3 12.03 13.83 30.30
CA LYS A 3 12.65 12.77 29.50
C LYS A 3 11.62 11.70 29.14
N ILE A 4 11.86 11.01 28.03
CA ILE A 4 11.10 9.84 27.61
C ILE A 4 12.04 8.65 27.38
N ASN A 5 11.55 7.46 27.70
CA ASN A 5 12.22 6.19 27.45
C ASN A 5 11.47 5.38 26.38
N GLY A 6 11.89 4.14 26.14
CA GLY A 6 11.27 3.28 25.15
C GLY A 6 9.80 2.97 25.44
N LEU A 7 9.39 2.84 26.70
CA LEU A 7 7.98 2.55 27.04
C LEU A 7 7.05 3.70 26.61
N VAL A 8 7.47 4.95 26.89
CA VAL A 8 6.71 6.13 26.46
C VAL A 8 6.69 6.25 24.94
N LEU A 9 7.81 5.97 24.27
CA LEU A 9 7.84 5.98 22.79
C LEU A 9 6.93 4.88 22.21
N ALA A 10 6.83 3.70 22.84
CA ALA A 10 5.92 2.64 22.40
C ALA A 10 4.45 3.10 22.47
N GLU A 11 4.06 3.79 23.55
CA GLU A 11 2.70 4.37 23.67
C GLU A 11 2.43 5.45 22.61
N MET A 12 3.43 6.29 22.32
CA MET A 12 3.33 7.29 21.25
C MET A 12 3.09 6.63 19.89
N ILE A 13 3.86 5.59 19.57
CA ILE A 13 3.77 4.85 18.32
C ILE A 13 2.39 4.17 18.20
N ASP A 14 1.93 3.52 19.26
CA ASP A 14 0.63 2.85 19.29
C ASP A 14 -0.53 3.82 19.04
N LEU A 15 -0.61 4.93 19.80
CA LEU A 15 -1.66 5.93 19.61
C LEU A 15 -1.55 6.66 18.28
N GLY A 16 -0.33 6.93 17.80
CA GLY A 16 -0.10 7.50 16.47
C GLY A 16 -0.61 6.59 15.34
N SER A 17 -0.34 5.29 15.43
CA SER A 17 -0.79 4.28 14.48
C SER A 17 -2.32 4.15 14.48
N LYS A 18 -2.93 4.02 15.65
CA LYS A 18 -4.40 3.93 15.81
C LYS A 18 -5.12 5.17 15.28
N ASN A 19 -4.58 6.36 15.56
CA ASN A 19 -5.19 7.60 15.07
C ASN A 19 -5.07 7.74 13.54
N LEU A 20 -3.95 7.33 12.97
CA LEU A 20 -3.77 7.28 11.51
C LEU A 20 -4.76 6.30 10.87
N ALA A 21 -4.89 5.09 11.42
CA ALA A 21 -5.82 4.06 10.95
C ALA A 21 -7.28 4.58 10.93
N LYS A 22 -7.71 5.21 12.03
CA LYS A 22 -9.05 5.82 12.13
C LYS A 22 -9.33 6.87 11.06
N ASN A 23 -8.30 7.58 10.60
CA ASN A 23 -8.44 8.67 9.63
C ASN A 23 -8.05 8.25 8.20
N ALA A 24 -7.68 6.99 7.95
CA ALA A 24 -7.16 6.54 6.65
C ALA A 24 -8.11 6.87 5.48
N GLU A 25 -9.40 6.59 5.61
CA GLU A 25 -10.43 6.91 4.61
C GLU A 25 -10.50 8.42 4.30
N LYS A 26 -10.42 9.25 5.33
CA LYS A 26 -10.42 10.72 5.15
C LYS A 26 -9.16 11.20 4.43
N ILE A 27 -8.02 10.58 4.72
CA ILE A 27 -6.74 10.88 4.07
C ILE A 27 -6.77 10.43 2.62
N ASN A 28 -7.34 9.25 2.33
CA ASN A 28 -7.57 8.76 0.97
C ASN A 28 -8.40 9.76 0.15
N ALA A 29 -9.47 10.31 0.74
CA ALA A 29 -10.32 11.30 0.08
C ALA A 29 -9.61 12.63 -0.26
N LEU A 30 -8.47 12.94 0.38
CA LEU A 30 -7.64 14.10 0.08
C LEU A 30 -6.65 13.85 -1.05
N ASN A 31 -6.39 12.59 -1.39
CA ASN A 31 -5.46 12.22 -2.46
C ASN A 31 -6.14 12.42 -3.83
N VAL A 32 -5.68 13.43 -4.55
CA VAL A 32 -6.35 13.90 -5.77
C VAL A 32 -5.43 14.00 -6.97
N PHE A 33 -4.16 13.70 -6.82
CA PHE A 33 -3.18 13.92 -7.88
C PHE A 33 -2.17 12.76 -8.01
N PRO A 34 -1.75 12.41 -9.24
CA PRO A 34 -2.25 12.87 -10.55
C PRO A 34 -3.59 12.24 -10.94
N VAL A 35 -3.80 11.00 -10.53
CA VAL A 35 -5.08 10.26 -10.58
C VAL A 35 -5.51 10.09 -9.14
N PRO A 36 -6.79 10.25 -8.81
CA PRO A 36 -7.27 10.02 -7.46
C PRO A 36 -7.33 8.51 -7.17
N ASP A 37 -6.15 7.87 -7.08
CA ASP A 37 -6.00 6.48 -6.66
C ASP A 37 -6.39 6.27 -5.19
N GLY A 38 -6.49 7.40 -4.44
CA GLY A 38 -7.08 7.42 -3.10
C GLY A 38 -6.39 6.49 -2.10
N ASP A 39 -5.11 6.22 -2.27
CA ASP A 39 -4.40 5.18 -1.52
C ASP A 39 -3.44 5.70 -0.44
N THR A 40 -3.23 7.02 -0.36
CA THR A 40 -2.27 7.64 0.58
C THR A 40 -2.51 7.23 2.02
N GLY A 41 -3.76 7.31 2.49
CA GLY A 41 -4.13 6.93 3.85
C GLY A 41 -3.91 5.43 4.11
N THR A 42 -4.26 4.59 3.15
CA THR A 42 -4.05 3.14 3.19
C THR A 42 -2.56 2.81 3.27
N ASN A 43 -1.74 3.38 2.39
CA ASN A 43 -0.30 3.14 2.35
C ASN A 43 0.41 3.60 3.64
N MET A 44 0.07 4.78 4.14
CA MET A 44 0.62 5.29 5.40
C MET A 44 0.18 4.44 6.59
N ASN A 45 -1.10 4.03 6.64
CA ASN A 45 -1.63 3.18 7.70
C ASN A 45 -0.96 1.81 7.72
N LEU A 46 -0.84 1.12 6.59
CA LEU A 46 -0.17 -0.18 6.50
C LEU A 46 1.30 -0.08 6.92
N SER A 47 1.99 0.98 6.49
CA SER A 47 3.39 1.21 6.87
C SER A 47 3.54 1.46 8.38
N MET A 48 2.68 2.33 8.95
CA MET A 48 2.71 2.65 10.38
C MET A 48 2.30 1.47 11.25
N SER A 49 1.31 0.69 10.82
CA SER A 49 0.87 -0.53 11.53
C SER A 49 1.96 -1.60 11.56
N SER A 50 2.73 -1.76 10.47
CA SER A 50 3.90 -2.66 10.46
C SER A 50 4.97 -2.21 11.48
N GLY A 51 5.26 -0.89 11.54
CA GLY A 51 6.15 -0.33 12.54
C GLY A 51 5.65 -0.53 13.98
N ALA A 52 4.35 -0.30 14.21
CA ALA A 52 3.73 -0.48 15.52
C ALA A 52 3.71 -1.97 15.94
N LYS A 53 3.45 -2.90 15.03
CA LYS A 53 3.50 -4.36 15.28
C LYS A 53 4.91 -4.80 15.69
N GLU A 54 5.95 -4.41 14.95
CA GLU A 54 7.35 -4.74 15.29
C GLU A 54 7.76 -4.12 16.64
N THR A 55 7.28 -2.90 16.93
CA THR A 55 7.49 -2.24 18.22
C THR A 55 6.83 -3.01 19.36
N ALA A 56 5.56 -3.40 19.20
CA ALA A 56 4.80 -4.13 20.21
C ALA A 56 5.42 -5.50 20.55
N ALA A 57 5.99 -6.18 19.56
CA ALA A 57 6.69 -7.45 19.75
C ALA A 57 8.03 -7.29 20.49
N ASN A 58 8.61 -6.08 20.56
CA ASN A 58 9.94 -5.81 21.10
C ASN A 58 9.96 -4.64 22.09
N VAL A 59 8.94 -4.53 22.96
CA VAL A 59 8.85 -3.42 23.94
C VAL A 59 9.98 -3.50 24.96
N VAL A 60 10.79 -2.44 25.05
CA VAL A 60 11.92 -2.31 25.96
C VAL A 60 12.03 -0.88 26.50
N GLU A 61 12.65 -0.70 27.69
CA GLU A 61 12.86 0.64 28.27
C GLU A 61 13.86 1.49 27.50
N ASN A 62 14.81 0.84 26.82
CA ASN A 62 15.86 1.53 26.05
C ASN A 62 15.23 2.12 24.77
N ILE A 63 15.20 3.47 24.69
CA ILE A 63 14.55 4.17 23.58
C ILE A 63 15.26 3.93 22.23
N GLY A 64 16.59 3.75 22.23
CA GLY A 64 17.35 3.47 21.02
C GLY A 64 17.08 2.08 20.46
N GLU A 65 16.96 1.06 21.33
CA GLU A 65 16.61 -0.30 20.93
C GLU A 65 15.18 -0.37 20.40
N LEU A 66 14.23 0.27 21.09
CA LEU A 66 12.86 0.36 20.62
C LEU A 66 12.75 1.10 19.28
N GLY A 67 13.48 2.22 19.15
CA GLY A 67 13.56 2.98 17.90
C GLY A 67 14.07 2.15 16.72
N LYS A 68 15.04 1.26 16.94
CA LYS A 68 15.54 0.32 15.91
C LYS A 68 14.43 -0.64 15.46
N SER A 69 13.69 -1.23 16.41
CA SER A 69 12.56 -2.12 16.10
C SER A 69 11.47 -1.38 15.31
N PHE A 70 11.08 -0.19 15.75
CA PHE A 70 10.10 0.64 15.06
C PHE A 70 10.53 0.98 13.63
N SER A 71 11.78 1.45 13.47
CA SER A 71 12.34 1.79 12.15
C SER A 71 12.38 0.59 11.21
N LYS A 72 12.75 -0.60 11.72
CA LYS A 72 12.78 -1.84 10.95
C LYS A 72 11.38 -2.20 10.45
N GLY A 73 10.38 -2.20 11.34
CA GLY A 73 8.99 -2.53 10.97
C GLY A 73 8.43 -1.55 9.95
N LEU A 74 8.66 -0.23 10.13
CA LEU A 74 8.28 0.79 9.16
C LEU A 74 8.94 0.59 7.80
N LEU A 75 10.25 0.30 7.79
CA LEU A 75 11.03 0.14 6.57
C LEU A 75 10.52 -1.04 5.75
N MET A 76 10.31 -2.18 6.40
CA MET A 76 9.83 -3.41 5.76
C MET A 76 8.37 -3.28 5.29
N GLY A 77 7.53 -2.63 6.08
CA GLY A 77 6.12 -2.41 5.75
C GLY A 77 5.83 -1.21 4.84
N ALA A 78 6.86 -0.45 4.42
CA ALA A 78 6.68 0.76 3.63
C ALA A 78 6.03 0.46 2.27
N ARG A 79 4.95 1.19 1.97
CA ARG A 79 4.16 1.05 0.73
C ARG A 79 3.92 2.40 0.10
N GLY A 80 3.99 2.47 -1.22
CA GLY A 80 3.80 3.70 -1.98
C GLY A 80 4.77 4.82 -1.56
N ASN A 81 4.68 5.95 -2.21
CA ASN A 81 5.54 7.10 -1.90
C ASN A 81 5.34 7.61 -0.47
N SER A 82 4.09 7.69 -0.02
CA SER A 82 3.73 8.25 1.29
C SER A 82 4.24 7.39 2.44
N GLY A 83 4.11 6.06 2.33
CA GLY A 83 4.62 5.12 3.33
C GLY A 83 6.14 5.09 3.37
N VAL A 84 6.81 5.16 2.22
CA VAL A 84 8.28 5.25 2.17
C VAL A 84 8.77 6.55 2.80
N ILE A 85 8.15 7.71 2.51
CA ILE A 85 8.53 8.98 3.13
C ILE A 85 8.35 8.93 4.64
N LEU A 86 7.21 8.39 5.10
CA LEU A 86 6.95 8.19 6.54
C LEU A 86 8.03 7.32 7.18
N SER A 87 8.42 6.22 6.52
CA SER A 87 9.47 5.33 7.01
C SER A 87 10.82 6.03 7.12
N GLN A 88 11.18 6.89 6.19
CA GLN A 88 12.43 7.65 6.22
C GLN A 88 12.45 8.72 7.32
N LEU A 89 11.32 9.40 7.58
CA LEU A 89 11.18 10.34 8.69
C LEU A 89 11.50 9.65 10.03
N PHE A 90 10.87 8.53 10.29
CA PHE A 90 11.09 7.82 11.57
C PHE A 90 12.37 7.00 11.60
N ARG A 91 12.91 6.58 10.46
CA ARG A 91 14.26 6.01 10.38
C ARG A 91 15.32 7.01 10.84
N GLY A 92 15.26 8.25 10.34
CA GLY A 92 16.19 9.29 10.75
C GLY A 92 16.04 9.66 12.23
N MET A 93 14.81 9.73 12.76
CA MET A 93 14.54 9.89 14.18
C MET A 93 15.22 8.77 14.99
N SER A 94 15.00 7.51 14.60
CA SER A 94 15.54 6.33 15.28
C SER A 94 17.07 6.28 15.24
N GLN A 95 17.69 6.68 14.13
CA GLN A 95 19.15 6.76 14.00
C GLN A 95 19.77 7.75 15.00
N HIS A 96 19.11 8.90 15.22
CA HIS A 96 19.61 9.92 16.15
C HIS A 96 19.60 9.45 17.61
N ILE A 97 18.62 8.62 17.97
CA ILE A 97 18.45 8.11 19.35
C ILE A 97 19.08 6.72 19.57
N ALA A 98 19.73 6.13 18.57
CA ALA A 98 20.15 4.71 18.55
C ALA A 98 21.00 4.27 19.75
N ASP A 99 21.84 5.16 20.28
CA ASP A 99 22.76 4.88 21.38
C ASP A 99 22.25 5.39 22.74
N LYS A 100 21.01 5.86 22.81
CA LYS A 100 20.43 6.48 24.00
C LYS A 100 19.53 5.51 24.77
N LYS A 101 19.52 5.61 26.09
CA LYS A 101 18.57 4.89 26.94
C LYS A 101 17.25 5.67 27.10
N GLU A 102 17.35 6.99 27.18
CA GLU A 102 16.27 7.97 27.28
C GLU A 102 16.69 9.24 26.57
N VAL A 103 15.74 10.08 26.16
CA VAL A 103 16.01 11.37 25.54
C VAL A 103 15.27 12.50 26.25
N ASN A 104 15.93 13.65 26.34
CA ASN A 104 15.34 14.90 26.85
C ASN A 104 14.66 15.69 25.71
N ALA A 105 14.06 16.82 26.03
CA ALA A 105 13.34 17.67 25.11
C ALA A 105 14.19 18.10 23.89
N LYS A 106 15.43 18.51 24.11
CA LYS A 106 16.35 18.92 23.05
C LYS A 106 16.72 17.76 22.15
N GLU A 107 17.12 16.62 22.72
CA GLU A 107 17.48 15.42 21.98
C GLU A 107 16.31 14.86 21.19
N PHE A 108 15.08 14.99 21.70
CA PHE A 108 13.87 14.60 21.00
C PHE A 108 13.61 15.51 19.78
N ALA A 109 13.73 16.84 19.93
CA ALA A 109 13.60 17.77 18.80
C ALA A 109 14.66 17.53 17.73
N GLU A 110 15.93 17.31 18.14
CA GLU A 110 17.04 16.97 17.24
C GLU A 110 16.77 15.65 16.48
N ALA A 111 16.14 14.66 17.13
CA ALA A 111 15.78 13.40 16.50
C ALA A 111 14.71 13.60 15.40
N ILE A 112 13.67 14.38 15.67
CA ILE A 112 12.66 14.73 14.65
C ILE A 112 13.30 15.49 13.49
N GLN A 113 14.17 16.46 13.78
CA GLN A 113 14.91 17.23 12.75
C GLN A 113 15.82 16.33 11.89
N ASN A 114 16.47 15.33 12.50
CA ASN A 114 17.26 14.36 11.75
C ASN A 114 16.40 13.50 10.83
N GLY A 115 15.18 13.15 11.26
CA GLY A 115 14.18 12.48 10.43
C GLY A 115 13.89 13.24 9.14
N VAL A 116 13.66 14.54 9.25
CA VAL A 116 13.45 15.42 8.09
C VAL A 116 14.66 15.40 7.16
N SER A 117 15.87 15.51 7.72
CA SER A 117 17.09 15.51 6.93
C SER A 117 17.29 14.22 6.13
N ILE A 118 16.94 13.06 6.70
CA ILE A 118 17.01 11.76 6.02
C ILE A 118 15.93 11.65 4.94
N ALA A 119 14.69 12.06 5.22
CA ALA A 119 13.61 12.01 4.25
C ALA A 119 13.88 12.88 3.01
N TYR A 120 14.40 14.10 3.19
CA TYR A 120 14.78 14.95 2.05
C TYR A 120 15.93 14.37 1.22
N LYS A 121 16.89 13.67 1.84
CA LYS A 121 17.98 13.00 1.10
C LYS A 121 17.52 11.78 0.33
N ALA A 122 16.49 11.08 0.81
CA ALA A 122 15.97 9.89 0.15
C ALA A 122 15.16 10.21 -1.12
N ILE A 123 14.76 11.46 -1.32
CA ILE A 123 13.92 11.87 -2.45
C ILE A 123 14.74 12.69 -3.44
N ILE A 124 14.79 12.21 -4.68
CA ILE A 124 15.59 12.84 -5.75
C ILE A 124 15.12 14.27 -6.07
N LYS A 125 13.79 14.49 -6.04
CA LYS A 125 13.17 15.81 -6.30
C LYS A 125 12.11 16.09 -5.23
N PRO A 126 12.50 16.62 -4.05
CA PRO A 126 11.54 17.04 -3.04
C PRO A 126 10.59 18.10 -3.59
N VAL A 127 9.30 17.95 -3.29
CA VAL A 127 8.25 18.90 -3.70
C VAL A 127 7.73 19.61 -2.47
N GLU A 128 7.77 20.94 -2.48
CA GLU A 128 7.20 21.76 -1.41
C GLU A 128 5.66 21.78 -1.50
N GLY A 129 5.02 21.99 -0.35
CA GLY A 129 3.56 21.88 -0.24
C GLY A 129 3.08 20.45 0.00
N THR A 130 3.99 19.54 0.40
CA THR A 130 3.70 18.13 0.68
C THR A 130 4.05 17.76 2.14
N ILE A 131 3.89 16.47 2.49
CA ILE A 131 4.33 15.91 3.79
C ILE A 131 5.74 16.35 4.19
N LEU A 132 6.63 16.57 3.21
CA LEU A 132 8.01 17.02 3.48
C LEU A 132 8.04 18.43 4.08
N THR A 133 7.26 19.35 3.51
CA THR A 133 7.14 20.71 4.03
C THR A 133 6.55 20.72 5.44
N VAL A 134 5.46 19.94 5.64
CA VAL A 134 4.81 19.81 6.95
C VAL A 134 5.79 19.26 7.99
N ALA A 135 6.56 18.22 7.64
CA ALA A 135 7.57 17.64 8.53
C ALA A 135 8.69 18.63 8.87
N ARG A 136 9.20 19.38 7.86
CA ARG A 136 10.29 20.35 8.03
C ARG A 136 9.88 21.50 8.94
N GLU A 137 8.75 22.14 8.66
CA GLU A 137 8.29 23.30 9.45
C GLU A 137 7.94 22.88 10.88
N ALA A 138 7.32 21.71 11.06
CA ALA A 138 7.06 21.14 12.38
C ALA A 138 8.35 20.86 13.17
N ALA A 139 9.37 20.29 12.54
CA ALA A 139 10.66 20.03 13.19
C ALA A 139 11.37 21.32 13.60
N GLU A 140 11.37 22.35 12.74
CA GLU A 140 11.92 23.68 13.02
C GLU A 140 11.23 24.31 14.26
N ALA A 141 9.90 24.20 14.36
CA ALA A 141 9.15 24.65 15.52
C ALA A 141 9.51 23.88 16.80
N GLY A 142 9.71 22.56 16.69
CA GLY A 142 10.19 21.72 17.80
C GLY A 142 11.57 22.13 18.29
N MET A 143 12.50 22.37 17.38
CA MET A 143 13.85 22.84 17.72
C MET A 143 13.80 24.19 18.46
N LYS A 144 13.01 25.14 17.95
CA LYS A 144 12.83 26.44 18.61
C LYS A 144 12.16 26.34 19.98
N ALA A 145 11.20 25.45 20.17
CA ALA A 145 10.58 25.20 21.46
C ALA A 145 11.59 24.63 22.46
N ALA A 146 12.42 23.69 22.04
CA ALA A 146 13.44 23.05 22.88
C ALA A 146 14.53 24.01 23.39
N GLU A 147 14.68 25.21 22.83
CA GLU A 147 15.53 26.26 23.37
C GLU A 147 14.94 26.90 24.65
N ASN A 148 13.62 26.82 24.84
CA ASN A 148 12.90 27.54 25.88
C ASN A 148 12.25 26.65 26.94
N THR A 149 12.22 25.33 26.73
CA THR A 149 11.64 24.36 27.67
C THR A 149 12.45 23.09 27.78
N THR A 150 12.36 22.46 28.96
CA THR A 150 12.89 21.09 29.19
C THR A 150 11.79 20.01 29.08
N SER A 151 10.56 20.41 28.74
CA SER A 151 9.41 19.51 28.65
C SER A 151 9.30 18.90 27.24
N VAL A 152 9.44 17.58 27.14
CA VAL A 152 9.18 16.85 25.88
C VAL A 152 7.74 17.05 25.41
N VAL A 153 6.79 17.15 26.33
CA VAL A 153 5.36 17.41 26.00
C VAL A 153 5.21 18.74 25.28
N GLU A 154 5.78 19.83 25.82
CA GLU A 154 5.68 21.16 25.20
C GLU A 154 6.37 21.21 23.83
N VAL A 155 7.49 20.51 23.65
CA VAL A 155 8.16 20.38 22.36
C VAL A 155 7.27 19.65 21.35
N MET A 156 6.65 18.52 21.75
CA MET A 156 5.75 17.78 20.84
C MET A 156 4.47 18.57 20.53
N GLU A 157 3.94 19.33 21.49
CA GLU A 157 2.80 20.23 21.22
C GLU A 157 3.15 21.33 20.21
N ALA A 158 4.35 21.90 20.29
CA ALA A 158 4.84 22.88 19.31
C ALA A 158 5.01 22.25 17.91
N ILE A 159 5.57 21.04 17.82
CA ILE A 159 5.69 20.25 16.59
C ILE A 159 4.30 20.03 15.98
N TYR A 160 3.35 19.55 16.77
CA TYR A 160 1.99 19.27 16.31
C TYR A 160 1.24 20.53 15.87
N ALA A 161 1.32 21.60 16.64
CA ALA A 161 0.67 22.87 16.31
C ALA A 161 1.19 23.45 14.98
N GLU A 162 2.52 23.43 14.76
CA GLU A 162 3.08 23.89 13.49
C GLU A 162 2.78 22.95 12.34
N ALA A 163 2.77 21.63 12.57
CA ALA A 163 2.35 20.67 11.55
C ALA A 163 0.93 20.97 11.04
N GLN A 164 -0.01 21.29 11.93
CA GLN A 164 -1.37 21.70 11.56
C GLN A 164 -1.40 23.03 10.79
N ALA A 165 -0.58 24.00 11.20
CA ALA A 165 -0.48 25.29 10.53
C ALA A 165 0.13 25.15 9.14
N SER A 166 1.22 24.41 9.03
CA SER A 166 1.90 24.09 7.76
C SER A 166 0.98 23.35 6.79
N LEU A 167 0.26 22.34 7.28
CA LEU A 167 -0.73 21.60 6.47
C LEU A 167 -1.75 22.52 5.81
N LYS A 168 -2.28 23.51 6.54
CA LYS A 168 -3.23 24.48 5.99
C LYS A 168 -2.63 25.37 4.90
N ARG A 169 -1.30 25.56 4.91
CA ARG A 169 -0.56 26.35 3.90
C ARG A 169 -0.17 25.54 2.67
N THR A 170 -0.28 24.21 2.68
CA THR A 170 0.12 23.36 1.53
C THR A 170 -0.53 23.78 0.22
N PRO A 171 -1.81 24.23 0.14
CA PRO A 171 -2.42 24.72 -1.10
C PRO A 171 -1.79 26.02 -1.63
N GLU A 172 -1.10 26.79 -0.79
CA GLU A 172 -0.41 28.00 -1.22
C GLU A 172 0.93 27.70 -1.91
N LEU A 173 1.51 26.53 -1.59
CA LEU A 173 2.80 26.07 -2.09
C LEU A 173 2.68 25.13 -3.29
N LEU A 174 1.60 24.35 -3.35
CA LEU A 174 1.36 23.38 -4.42
C LEU A 174 0.04 23.72 -5.13
N PRO A 175 0.07 24.35 -6.32
CA PRO A 175 -1.10 24.91 -7.00
C PRO A 175 -2.24 23.93 -7.21
N ILE A 176 -1.96 22.66 -7.52
CA ILE A 176 -2.98 21.64 -7.73
C ILE A 176 -3.88 21.43 -6.49
N LEU A 177 -3.32 21.52 -5.29
CA LEU A 177 -4.10 21.40 -4.05
C LEU A 177 -5.07 22.58 -3.89
N LYS A 178 -4.65 23.77 -4.35
CA LYS A 178 -5.50 24.97 -4.32
C LYS A 178 -6.62 24.89 -5.34
N GLU A 179 -6.34 24.37 -6.54
CA GLU A 179 -7.33 24.18 -7.60
C GLU A 179 -8.43 23.22 -7.16
N VAL A 180 -8.04 22.13 -6.51
CA VAL A 180 -8.99 21.11 -6.03
C VAL A 180 -9.63 21.49 -4.67
N GLY A 181 -9.06 22.46 -3.96
CA GLY A 181 -9.59 22.92 -2.66
C GLY A 181 -9.32 21.97 -1.50
N VAL A 182 -8.19 21.24 -1.54
CA VAL A 182 -7.78 20.28 -0.50
C VAL A 182 -6.38 20.60 0.04
N VAL A 183 -6.05 20.02 1.19
CA VAL A 183 -4.69 20.01 1.75
C VAL A 183 -3.94 18.75 1.33
N ASP A 184 -2.61 18.73 1.54
CA ASP A 184 -1.80 17.55 1.23
C ASP A 184 -2.21 16.33 2.07
N SER A 185 -2.51 15.23 1.40
CA SER A 185 -2.96 13.97 2.02
C SER A 185 -1.89 13.34 2.92
N GLY A 186 -0.63 13.31 2.47
CA GLY A 186 0.49 12.80 3.25
C GLY A 186 0.77 13.64 4.49
N GLY A 187 0.70 14.98 4.35
CA GLY A 187 0.81 15.92 5.48
C GLY A 187 -0.32 15.73 6.49
N GLN A 188 -1.55 15.49 6.03
CA GLN A 188 -2.67 15.17 6.92
C GLN A 188 -2.41 13.88 7.69
N GLY A 189 -1.87 12.86 7.06
CA GLY A 189 -1.49 11.60 7.71
C GLY A 189 -0.44 11.82 8.82
N LEU A 190 0.60 12.61 8.53
CA LEU A 190 1.63 12.96 9.52
C LEU A 190 1.05 13.74 10.73
N VAL A 191 0.13 14.67 10.48
CA VAL A 191 -0.59 15.39 11.54
C VAL A 191 -1.37 14.43 12.43
N CYS A 192 -2.03 13.40 11.87
CA CYS A 192 -2.72 12.37 12.65
C CYS A 192 -1.75 11.57 13.55
N VAL A 193 -0.56 11.22 13.05
CA VAL A 193 0.47 10.54 13.85
C VAL A 193 0.94 11.44 14.99
N TYR A 194 1.26 12.70 14.73
CA TYR A 194 1.72 13.65 15.74
C TYR A 194 0.65 13.95 16.79
N GLN A 195 -0.63 13.98 16.41
CA GLN A 195 -1.75 14.08 17.36
C GLN A 195 -1.75 12.90 18.35
N GLY A 196 -1.52 11.67 17.84
CA GLY A 196 -1.39 10.48 18.68
C GLY A 196 -0.21 10.58 19.66
N PHE A 197 0.92 11.12 19.18
CA PHE A 197 2.11 11.34 20.02
C PHE A 197 1.84 12.33 21.16
N VAL A 198 1.16 13.45 20.88
CA VAL A 198 0.77 14.42 21.92
C VAL A 198 -0.16 13.76 22.94
N ALA A 199 -1.17 13.02 22.47
CA ALA A 199 -2.13 12.35 23.35
C ALA A 199 -1.45 11.35 24.28
N ALA A 200 -0.52 10.52 23.77
CA ALA A 200 0.28 9.60 24.58
C ALA A 200 1.09 10.32 25.66
N LEU A 201 1.82 11.37 25.29
CA LEU A 201 2.65 12.14 26.22
C LEU A 201 1.84 12.84 27.32
N LYS A 202 0.59 13.18 27.07
CA LYS A 202 -0.33 13.80 28.02
C LYS A 202 -1.18 12.81 28.81
N GLY A 203 -1.15 11.52 28.44
CA GLY A 203 -2.06 10.51 28.97
C GLY A 203 -3.53 10.78 28.62
N GLU A 204 -3.77 11.46 27.49
CA GLU A 204 -5.11 11.80 26.99
C GLU A 204 -5.61 10.69 26.07
N LYS A 205 -6.92 10.47 26.10
CA LYS A 205 -7.58 9.58 25.14
C LYS A 205 -7.96 10.36 23.90
N ILE A 206 -7.79 9.77 22.74
CA ILE A 206 -8.29 10.36 21.48
C ILE A 206 -9.75 9.95 21.34
N GLU A 207 -10.64 10.93 21.22
CA GLU A 207 -12.09 10.73 21.07
C GLU A 207 -12.40 9.79 19.91
N GLY A 208 -13.15 8.70 20.19
CA GLY A 208 -13.52 7.67 19.21
C GLY A 208 -12.45 6.60 18.93
N LEU A 209 -11.29 6.57 19.63
CA LEU A 209 -10.41 5.39 19.66
C LEU A 209 -10.92 4.34 20.69
N GLU A 210 -11.70 4.75 21.69
CA GLU A 210 -12.30 3.82 22.66
C GLU A 210 -13.27 2.82 22.01
N ALA A 211 -13.85 3.16 20.85
CA ALA A 211 -14.72 2.26 20.07
C ALA A 211 -13.95 1.20 19.26
N VAL A 212 -12.63 1.35 19.07
CA VAL A 212 -11.79 0.39 18.34
C VAL A 212 -11.36 -0.77 19.25
N GLU A 213 -11.23 -0.53 20.56
CA GLU A 213 -10.85 -1.58 21.53
C GLU A 213 -11.98 -2.56 21.87
N THR A 214 -13.23 -2.25 21.51
CA THR A 214 -14.41 -3.07 21.86
C THR A 214 -15.34 -3.42 20.70
N ASN A 215 -14.98 -3.10 19.45
CA ASN A 215 -15.76 -3.58 18.31
C ASN A 215 -15.40 -5.04 18.00
N VAL A 216 -16.16 -5.96 18.60
CA VAL A 216 -16.17 -7.41 18.29
C VAL A 216 -16.23 -7.65 16.77
N VAL A 217 -16.79 -6.70 16.01
CA VAL A 217 -16.91 -6.77 14.54
C VAL A 217 -15.56 -6.66 13.81
N ASP A 218 -14.58 -5.95 14.38
CA ASP A 218 -13.28 -5.71 13.72
C ASP A 218 -12.11 -6.53 14.29
N MET A 219 -12.36 -7.36 15.32
CA MET A 219 -11.38 -8.35 15.74
C MET A 219 -11.17 -9.36 14.61
N GLN A 220 -10.08 -9.23 13.88
CA GLN A 220 -9.56 -10.33 13.08
C GLN A 220 -8.91 -11.31 14.05
N PHE A 221 -9.34 -12.56 14.03
CA PHE A 221 -8.54 -13.62 14.62
C PHE A 221 -7.31 -13.76 13.73
N GLU A 222 -6.14 -13.35 14.20
CA GLU A 222 -4.90 -13.76 13.55
C GLU A 222 -4.83 -15.28 13.74
N ASP A 223 -4.86 -16.02 12.64
CA ASP A 223 -4.52 -17.44 12.60
C ASP A 223 -3.02 -17.59 12.89
N ASP A 224 -2.63 -17.32 14.13
CA ASP A 224 -1.31 -17.66 14.66
C ASP A 224 -1.37 -19.12 15.14
N HIS A 225 -1.79 -20.00 14.25
CA HIS A 225 -1.55 -21.43 14.44
C HIS A 225 -0.33 -21.80 13.62
N ASP A 226 0.70 -22.27 14.31
CA ASP A 226 1.81 -23.06 13.77
C ASP A 226 1.25 -24.22 12.91
N MET A 227 0.81 -23.89 11.70
CA MET A 227 0.36 -24.87 10.70
C MET A 227 1.54 -25.58 10.03
N ASP A 228 2.76 -25.27 10.44
CA ASP A 228 3.99 -25.76 9.79
C ASP A 228 4.29 -27.27 10.06
N PHE A 229 3.53 -27.96 10.91
CA PHE A 229 3.87 -29.32 11.33
C PHE A 229 2.72 -30.34 11.35
N MET A 230 1.51 -30.02 10.87
CA MET A 230 0.39 -31.00 10.82
C MET A 230 0.23 -31.62 9.43
N ASN A 231 0.05 -32.95 9.39
CA ASN A 231 -0.36 -33.64 8.17
C ASN A 231 -1.82 -33.26 7.85
N PRO A 232 -2.21 -33.02 6.57
CA PRO A 232 -3.62 -32.74 6.21
C PRO A 232 -4.60 -33.80 6.70
N GLU A 233 -4.13 -35.04 6.90
CA GLU A 233 -4.92 -36.17 7.42
C GLU A 233 -5.20 -36.07 8.94
N ASP A 234 -4.41 -35.24 9.66
CA ASP A 234 -4.58 -35.04 11.11
C ASP A 234 -5.58 -33.90 11.43
N ILE A 235 -6.04 -33.15 10.42
CA ILE A 235 -7.06 -32.09 10.56
C ILE A 235 -8.43 -32.76 10.75
N VAL A 236 -8.89 -32.82 11.99
CA VAL A 236 -10.17 -33.48 12.37
C VAL A 236 -11.34 -32.68 11.78
N TYR A 237 -11.35 -31.36 11.92
CA TYR A 237 -12.40 -30.49 11.41
C TYR A 237 -11.84 -29.63 10.24
N GLY A 238 -12.39 -29.83 9.05
CA GLY A 238 -11.79 -29.32 7.80
C GLY A 238 -12.04 -27.86 7.50
N PHE A 239 -12.97 -27.18 8.18
CA PHE A 239 -13.34 -25.80 7.87
C PHE A 239 -13.11 -24.87 9.06
N CYS A 240 -12.26 -23.86 8.86
CA CYS A 240 -12.19 -22.69 9.74
C CYS A 240 -13.35 -21.77 9.39
N THR A 241 -14.26 -21.58 10.34
CA THR A 241 -15.52 -20.87 10.11
C THR A 241 -15.66 -19.71 11.08
N GLU A 242 -15.76 -18.50 10.51
CA GLU A 242 -15.91 -17.25 11.25
C GLU A 242 -17.15 -16.50 10.80
N PHE A 243 -17.86 -15.94 11.74
CA PHE A 243 -18.98 -15.05 11.44
C PHE A 243 -19.35 -14.19 12.65
N THR A 244 -20.11 -13.14 12.39
CA THR A 244 -20.66 -12.28 13.43
C THR A 244 -22.19 -12.32 13.34
N VAL A 245 -22.85 -12.47 14.48
CA VAL A 245 -24.31 -12.36 14.61
C VAL A 245 -24.64 -10.99 15.18
N ARG A 246 -25.45 -10.20 14.48
CA ARG A 246 -26.11 -9.03 15.07
C ARG A 246 -27.35 -9.55 15.80
N LEU A 247 -27.36 -9.44 17.13
CA LEU A 247 -28.45 -9.97 17.97
C LEU A 247 -29.77 -9.26 17.68
N ASP A 248 -30.84 -10.04 17.55
CA ASP A 248 -32.18 -9.55 17.32
C ASP A 248 -33.08 -9.93 18.49
N LYS A 249 -33.69 -8.92 19.15
CA LYS A 249 -34.58 -9.13 20.31
C LYS A 249 -35.88 -9.85 19.98
N GLU A 250 -36.25 -9.93 18.69
CA GLU A 250 -37.43 -10.67 18.23
C GLU A 250 -37.14 -12.15 17.98
N LYS A 251 -35.84 -12.54 17.99
CA LYS A 251 -35.39 -13.92 17.84
C LYS A 251 -35.11 -14.60 19.20
N LYS A 252 -34.37 -15.70 19.17
CA LYS A 252 -34.02 -16.48 20.35
C LYS A 252 -33.16 -15.63 21.30
N GLU A 253 -33.53 -15.63 22.59
CA GLU A 253 -32.76 -14.92 23.62
C GLU A 253 -31.33 -15.47 23.69
N PHE A 254 -30.33 -14.58 23.60
CA PHE A 254 -28.93 -14.96 23.64
C PHE A 254 -28.44 -15.13 25.08
N ASN A 255 -27.83 -16.29 25.35
CA ASN A 255 -27.08 -16.56 26.56
C ASN A 255 -25.76 -17.16 26.16
N GLU A 256 -24.65 -16.49 26.47
CA GLU A 256 -23.32 -16.86 26.01
C GLU A 256 -22.90 -18.27 26.45
N ASP A 257 -23.11 -18.64 27.71
CA ASP A 257 -22.68 -19.93 28.22
C ASP A 257 -23.40 -21.08 27.50
N LYS A 258 -24.70 -20.94 27.29
CA LYS A 258 -25.50 -21.91 26.56
C LYS A 258 -25.16 -21.93 25.07
N PHE A 259 -24.92 -20.76 24.48
CA PHE A 259 -24.52 -20.67 23.09
C PHE A 259 -23.16 -21.34 22.86
N ARG A 260 -22.20 -21.13 23.76
CA ARG A 260 -20.89 -21.77 23.75
C ARG A 260 -20.97 -23.27 23.92
N GLU A 261 -21.79 -23.75 24.85
CA GLU A 261 -22.04 -25.20 25.06
C GLU A 261 -22.64 -25.85 23.81
N ASP A 262 -23.61 -25.21 23.18
CA ASP A 262 -24.25 -25.77 21.98
C ASP A 262 -23.32 -25.71 20.75
N MET A 263 -22.56 -24.61 20.58
CA MET A 263 -21.60 -24.44 19.49
C MET A 263 -20.43 -25.42 19.58
N SER A 264 -19.98 -25.77 20.79
CA SER A 264 -18.91 -26.75 21.00
C SER A 264 -19.22 -28.15 20.48
N LYS A 265 -20.50 -28.46 20.18
CA LYS A 265 -20.92 -29.73 19.60
C LYS A 265 -20.66 -29.81 18.09
N PHE A 266 -20.46 -28.67 17.42
CA PHE A 266 -20.23 -28.62 15.97
C PHE A 266 -18.75 -28.71 15.58
N GLY A 267 -17.83 -28.55 16.55
CA GLY A 267 -16.41 -28.56 16.25
C GLY A 267 -15.53 -28.24 17.46
N ASP A 268 -14.26 -27.96 17.17
CA ASP A 268 -13.27 -27.55 18.17
C ASP A 268 -12.75 -26.13 17.92
N SER A 269 -11.71 -25.69 18.65
CA SER A 269 -11.10 -24.36 18.56
C SER A 269 -12.14 -23.24 18.66
N LEU A 270 -13.21 -23.47 19.41
CA LEU A 270 -14.34 -22.56 19.54
C LEU A 270 -13.94 -21.31 20.35
N LEU A 271 -14.07 -20.16 19.73
CA LEU A 271 -14.02 -18.86 20.38
C LEU A 271 -15.34 -18.13 20.17
N VAL A 272 -15.95 -17.67 21.25
CA VAL A 272 -17.17 -16.85 21.24
C VAL A 272 -16.88 -15.58 22.02
N ILE A 273 -17.06 -14.44 21.40
CA ILE A 273 -16.91 -13.11 22.01
C ILE A 273 -18.22 -12.37 21.77
N SER A 274 -18.85 -11.90 22.84
CA SER A 274 -20.13 -11.20 22.73
C SER A 274 -20.17 -9.89 23.49
N ASP A 275 -21.00 -8.97 22.98
CA ASP A 275 -21.44 -7.78 23.68
C ASP A 275 -22.99 -7.69 23.66
N SER A 276 -23.56 -6.51 23.94
CA SER A 276 -25.02 -6.34 23.98
C SER A 276 -25.71 -6.35 22.61
N GLU A 277 -24.96 -6.26 21.52
CA GLU A 277 -25.48 -6.11 20.14
C GLU A 277 -24.94 -7.18 19.19
N PHE A 278 -23.69 -7.62 19.40
CA PHE A 278 -23.00 -8.54 18.50
C PHE A 278 -22.42 -9.75 19.21
N VAL A 279 -22.39 -10.87 18.49
CA VAL A 279 -21.64 -12.07 18.89
C VAL A 279 -20.72 -12.47 17.74
N LYS A 280 -19.42 -12.51 17.98
CA LYS A 280 -18.42 -13.01 17.04
C LYS A 280 -18.04 -14.44 17.38
N ILE A 281 -18.03 -15.30 16.38
CA ILE A 281 -17.77 -16.73 16.49
C ILE A 281 -16.62 -17.12 15.58
N HIS A 282 -15.71 -17.91 16.12
CA HIS A 282 -14.71 -18.69 15.39
C HIS A 282 -14.82 -20.14 15.83
N VAL A 283 -14.87 -21.09 14.91
CA VAL A 283 -14.94 -22.52 15.18
C VAL A 283 -14.36 -23.33 14.03
N HIS A 284 -13.61 -24.38 14.35
CA HIS A 284 -13.22 -25.37 13.37
C HIS A 284 -14.31 -26.46 13.31
N THR A 285 -14.91 -26.69 12.16
CA THR A 285 -16.06 -27.57 11.98
C THR A 285 -15.98 -28.37 10.69
N GLU A 286 -16.70 -29.50 10.63
CA GLU A 286 -16.92 -30.24 9.39
C GLU A 286 -18.18 -29.79 8.65
N THR A 287 -19.10 -29.12 9.36
CA THR A 287 -20.41 -28.69 8.83
C THR A 287 -20.65 -27.19 9.03
N PRO A 288 -19.94 -26.29 8.28
CA PRO A 288 -20.09 -24.85 8.45
C PRO A 288 -21.54 -24.36 8.26
N GLY A 289 -22.32 -25.04 7.41
CA GLY A 289 -23.72 -24.70 7.21
C GLY A 289 -24.57 -24.85 8.47
N ASP A 290 -24.32 -25.88 9.31
CA ASP A 290 -25.04 -26.08 10.55
C ASP A 290 -24.67 -25.01 11.58
N VAL A 291 -23.42 -24.63 11.63
CA VAL A 291 -22.90 -23.56 12.48
C VAL A 291 -23.56 -22.23 12.15
N PHE A 292 -23.63 -21.85 10.85
CA PHE A 292 -24.34 -20.66 10.42
C PHE A 292 -25.82 -20.69 10.73
N ASN A 293 -26.50 -21.83 10.47
CA ASN A 293 -27.92 -22.03 10.78
C ASN A 293 -28.20 -21.89 12.27
N TYR A 294 -27.29 -22.36 13.12
CA TYR A 294 -27.42 -22.19 14.56
C TYR A 294 -27.29 -20.72 14.98
N GLY A 295 -26.25 -20.03 14.49
CA GLY A 295 -26.05 -18.62 14.76
C GLY A 295 -27.22 -17.75 14.32
N GLN A 296 -27.81 -18.03 13.15
CA GLN A 296 -28.94 -17.29 12.58
C GLN A 296 -30.22 -17.32 13.43
N GLN A 297 -30.33 -18.27 14.36
CA GLN A 297 -31.46 -18.32 15.31
C GLN A 297 -31.47 -17.12 16.28
N TYR A 298 -30.34 -16.48 16.50
CA TYR A 298 -30.16 -15.37 17.45
C TYR A 298 -30.16 -13.98 16.81
N GLY A 299 -29.97 -13.89 15.48
CA GLY A 299 -29.90 -12.61 14.80
C GLY A 299 -29.60 -12.72 13.32
N GLU A 300 -29.10 -11.62 12.76
CA GLU A 300 -28.64 -11.51 11.39
C GLU A 300 -27.16 -11.88 11.31
N LEU A 301 -26.80 -12.73 10.35
CA LEU A 301 -25.39 -13.06 10.09
C LEU A 301 -24.73 -11.94 9.28
N ILE A 302 -23.62 -11.42 9.78
CA ILE A 302 -22.77 -10.46 9.10
C ILE A 302 -21.31 -10.94 9.10
N LYS A 303 -20.48 -10.50 8.14
CA LYS A 303 -19.07 -10.90 8.01
C LYS A 303 -18.86 -12.41 8.07
N ILE A 304 -19.44 -13.15 7.13
CA ILE A 304 -19.35 -14.61 7.02
C ILE A 304 -18.08 -14.98 6.28
N LYS A 305 -17.27 -15.87 6.86
CA LYS A 305 -16.08 -16.47 6.24
C LYS A 305 -16.04 -17.96 6.59
N SER A 306 -15.68 -18.80 5.64
CA SER A 306 -15.42 -20.23 5.89
C SER A 306 -14.40 -20.74 4.89
N ASP A 307 -13.22 -21.10 5.39
CA ASP A 307 -12.09 -21.57 4.60
C ASP A 307 -11.88 -23.07 4.80
N ASN A 308 -11.58 -23.80 3.73
CA ASN A 308 -11.19 -25.20 3.81
C ASN A 308 -9.70 -25.32 4.15
N MET A 309 -9.40 -25.57 5.42
CA MET A 309 -8.04 -25.72 5.94
C MET A 309 -7.27 -26.88 5.29
N ARG A 310 -7.95 -27.98 4.93
CA ARG A 310 -7.29 -29.10 4.24
C ARG A 310 -6.86 -28.70 2.84
N GLU A 311 -7.63 -27.87 2.13
CA GLU A 311 -7.26 -27.38 0.80
C GLU A 311 -6.14 -26.35 0.88
N GLN A 312 -6.21 -25.41 1.84
CA GLN A 312 -5.13 -24.47 2.12
C GLN A 312 -3.82 -25.20 2.43
N HIS A 313 -3.88 -26.23 3.28
CA HIS A 313 -2.72 -27.03 3.62
C HIS A 313 -2.18 -27.82 2.41
N ARG A 314 -3.06 -28.39 1.56
CA ARG A 314 -2.65 -29.04 0.31
C ARG A 314 -1.97 -28.07 -0.65
N GLU A 315 -2.45 -26.84 -0.72
CA GLU A 315 -1.79 -25.77 -1.52
C GLU A 315 -0.40 -25.42 -0.95
N VAL A 316 -0.29 -25.30 0.38
CA VAL A 316 1.00 -25.08 1.05
C VAL A 316 1.95 -26.24 0.79
N LEU A 317 1.49 -27.51 0.94
CA LEU A 317 2.30 -28.69 0.64
C LEU A 317 2.69 -28.75 -0.84
N ARG A 318 1.77 -28.47 -1.78
CA ARG A 318 2.10 -28.40 -3.21
C ARG A 318 3.13 -27.31 -3.50
N LYS A 319 3.03 -26.16 -2.83
CA LYS A 319 4.03 -25.08 -2.92
C LYS A 319 5.36 -25.47 -2.26
N GLN A 320 5.33 -26.23 -1.16
CA GLN A 320 6.54 -26.77 -0.49
C GLN A 320 7.17 -27.92 -1.29
N GLU A 321 6.37 -28.84 -1.84
CA GLU A 321 6.84 -29.90 -2.72
C GLU A 321 7.41 -29.35 -4.03
N ALA A 322 6.79 -28.31 -4.60
CA ALA A 322 7.35 -27.56 -5.72
C ALA A 322 8.66 -26.84 -5.34
N LYS A 323 8.80 -26.36 -4.09
CA LYS A 323 10.05 -25.79 -3.54
C LYS A 323 11.10 -26.86 -3.23
N GLN A 324 10.71 -28.05 -2.75
CA GLN A 324 11.64 -29.16 -2.45
C GLN A 324 12.07 -29.94 -3.71
N ALA A 325 11.28 -29.93 -4.77
CA ALA A 325 11.65 -30.51 -6.07
C ALA A 325 12.62 -29.63 -6.88
N THR A 326 12.88 -28.40 -6.45
CA THR A 326 13.95 -27.58 -7.02
C THR A 326 15.25 -27.97 -6.31
N ALA A 327 16.16 -28.65 -7.04
CA ALA A 327 17.58 -28.61 -6.77
C ALA A 327 18.01 -27.17 -6.43
N PRO A 328 19.09 -26.91 -5.65
CA PRO A 328 19.53 -25.54 -5.35
C PRO A 328 19.50 -24.76 -6.67
N LYS A 329 18.64 -23.72 -6.72
CA LYS A 329 18.49 -22.90 -7.93
C LYS A 329 19.88 -22.45 -8.31
N GLU A 330 20.34 -22.83 -9.50
CA GLU A 330 21.63 -22.38 -10.03
C GLU A 330 21.65 -20.86 -9.95
N LEU A 331 22.73 -20.30 -9.42
CA LEU A 331 22.89 -18.84 -9.32
C LEU A 331 22.91 -18.27 -10.74
N LYS A 332 21.86 -17.53 -11.08
CA LYS A 332 21.75 -16.87 -12.38
C LYS A 332 22.72 -15.69 -12.45
N GLU A 333 23.22 -15.38 -13.61
CA GLU A 333 24.02 -14.17 -13.82
C GLU A 333 23.14 -12.92 -13.78
N GLN A 334 21.96 -12.99 -14.40
CA GLN A 334 20.98 -11.91 -14.46
C GLN A 334 19.56 -12.47 -14.30
N ALA A 335 18.68 -11.72 -13.67
CA ALA A 335 17.26 -12.03 -13.53
C ALA A 335 16.39 -10.76 -13.59
N MET A 336 15.12 -10.93 -13.93
CA MET A 336 14.14 -9.86 -14.06
C MET A 336 12.97 -10.08 -13.10
N ILE A 337 12.61 -9.03 -12.35
CA ILE A 337 11.43 -8.96 -11.47
C ILE A 337 10.53 -7.84 -11.98
N SER A 338 9.27 -8.13 -12.23
CA SER A 338 8.29 -7.11 -12.62
C SER A 338 7.15 -7.03 -11.61
N ILE A 339 6.75 -5.80 -11.27
CA ILE A 339 5.52 -5.59 -10.53
C ILE A 339 4.40 -5.48 -11.56
N SER A 340 3.36 -6.29 -11.40
CA SER A 340 2.26 -6.35 -12.36
C SER A 340 0.93 -6.62 -11.65
N MET A 341 -0.13 -6.03 -12.19
CA MET A 341 -1.50 -6.31 -11.83
C MET A 341 -2.24 -6.83 -13.07
N GLY A 342 -3.04 -7.87 -12.87
CA GLY A 342 -3.73 -8.56 -13.95
C GLY A 342 -2.99 -9.84 -14.42
N ALA A 343 -3.75 -10.93 -14.46
CA ALA A 343 -3.21 -12.25 -14.77
C ALA A 343 -2.69 -12.37 -16.21
N GLY A 344 -3.29 -11.61 -17.14
CA GLY A 344 -2.89 -11.62 -18.54
C GLY A 344 -1.53 -10.97 -18.77
N LEU A 345 -1.32 -9.76 -18.26
CA LEU A 345 -0.03 -9.07 -18.36
C LEU A 345 1.08 -9.88 -17.68
N SER A 346 0.79 -10.47 -16.51
CA SER A 346 1.75 -11.34 -15.80
C SER A 346 2.18 -12.54 -16.65
N LYS A 347 1.26 -13.15 -17.42
CA LYS A 347 1.58 -14.24 -18.36
C LYS A 347 2.46 -13.76 -19.51
N VAL A 348 2.17 -12.59 -20.09
CA VAL A 348 2.98 -12.01 -21.17
C VAL A 348 4.40 -11.76 -20.67
N LEU A 349 4.58 -11.05 -19.56
CA LEU A 349 5.88 -10.77 -18.96
C LEU A 349 6.68 -12.05 -18.65
N THR A 350 6.02 -13.07 -18.09
CA THR A 350 6.66 -14.37 -17.80
C THR A 350 7.10 -15.08 -19.10
N SER A 351 6.28 -15.02 -20.17
CA SER A 351 6.64 -15.61 -21.47
C SER A 351 7.83 -14.91 -22.12
N MET A 352 8.07 -13.65 -21.80
CA MET A 352 9.21 -12.86 -22.26
C MET A 352 10.47 -13.03 -21.39
N GLY A 353 10.41 -13.89 -20.37
CA GLY A 353 11.57 -14.23 -19.55
C GLY A 353 11.69 -13.49 -18.23
N VAL A 354 10.63 -12.79 -17.78
CA VAL A 354 10.58 -12.25 -16.40
C VAL A 354 10.54 -13.42 -15.42
N ASP A 355 11.50 -13.46 -14.50
CA ASP A 355 11.73 -14.58 -13.58
C ASP A 355 10.76 -14.60 -12.40
N TYR A 356 10.27 -13.44 -11.98
CA TYR A 356 9.35 -13.29 -10.85
C TYR A 356 8.40 -12.12 -11.05
N ILE A 357 7.12 -12.36 -10.80
CA ILE A 357 6.08 -11.31 -10.77
C ILE A 357 5.72 -11.02 -9.31
N VAL A 358 5.86 -9.78 -8.91
CA VAL A 358 5.30 -9.28 -7.65
C VAL A 358 3.91 -8.75 -7.96
N GLU A 359 2.90 -9.34 -7.36
CA GLU A 359 1.53 -8.85 -7.51
C GLU A 359 1.40 -7.46 -6.87
N GLY A 360 0.91 -6.50 -7.62
CA GLY A 360 0.71 -5.14 -7.16
C GLY A 360 0.55 -4.15 -8.31
N GLY A 361 0.02 -2.98 -7.98
CA GLY A 361 -0.26 -1.93 -8.97
C GLY A 361 -1.02 -0.76 -8.36
N GLN A 362 -1.96 -0.17 -9.11
CA GLN A 362 -2.66 1.06 -8.74
C GLN A 362 -3.43 0.98 -7.42
N THR A 363 -4.06 -0.16 -7.14
CA THR A 363 -4.93 -0.34 -5.97
C THR A 363 -4.24 -0.99 -4.78
N MET A 364 -3.09 -1.63 -4.99
CA MET A 364 -2.33 -2.32 -3.96
C MET A 364 -0.83 -2.20 -4.23
N ASN A 365 -0.16 -1.26 -3.58
CA ASN A 365 1.27 -1.14 -3.68
C ASN A 365 1.97 -2.25 -2.86
N PRO A 366 2.89 -3.03 -3.45
CA PRO A 366 3.66 -4.02 -2.70
C PRO A 366 4.54 -3.33 -1.65
N SER A 367 4.79 -4.03 -0.54
CA SER A 367 5.72 -3.55 0.48
C SER A 367 7.18 -3.73 0.04
N THR A 368 8.08 -3.02 0.69
CA THR A 368 9.52 -3.27 0.55
C THR A 368 9.87 -4.72 0.85
N GLU A 369 9.18 -5.36 1.81
CA GLU A 369 9.35 -6.78 2.16
C GLU A 369 8.95 -7.71 1.01
N ASP A 370 7.82 -7.44 0.34
CA ASP A 370 7.37 -8.24 -0.81
C ASP A 370 8.42 -8.22 -1.94
N ILE A 371 8.99 -7.04 -2.21
CA ILE A 371 10.05 -6.88 -3.21
C ILE A 371 11.35 -7.57 -2.77
N MET A 372 11.75 -7.44 -1.50
CA MET A 372 12.91 -8.12 -0.93
C MET A 372 12.79 -9.65 -1.01
N LYS A 373 11.58 -10.17 -0.80
CA LYS A 373 11.29 -11.59 -0.97
C LYS A 373 11.50 -12.04 -2.43
N ALA A 374 11.01 -11.26 -3.39
CA ALA A 374 11.21 -11.53 -4.82
C ALA A 374 12.71 -11.54 -5.18
N ILE A 375 13.50 -10.57 -4.70
CA ILE A 375 14.95 -10.49 -4.90
C ILE A 375 15.63 -11.80 -4.44
N LYS A 376 15.29 -12.30 -3.26
CA LYS A 376 15.84 -13.55 -2.73
C LYS A 376 15.39 -14.79 -3.52
N GLU A 377 14.15 -14.80 -3.99
CA GLU A 377 13.55 -15.94 -4.70
C GLU A 377 14.15 -16.14 -6.10
N VAL A 378 14.60 -15.10 -6.79
CA VAL A 378 15.17 -15.23 -8.15
C VAL A 378 16.60 -15.77 -8.15
N ASN A 379 17.32 -15.69 -7.03
CA ASN A 379 18.69 -16.21 -6.84
C ASN A 379 19.64 -15.82 -7.98
N ALA A 380 19.87 -14.53 -8.18
CA ALA A 380 20.71 -13.99 -9.24
C ALA A 380 21.73 -12.98 -8.71
N LYS A 381 22.86 -12.81 -9.42
CA LYS A 381 23.88 -11.81 -9.06
C LYS A 381 23.43 -10.39 -9.39
N ASN A 382 22.82 -10.22 -10.56
CA ASN A 382 22.31 -8.94 -11.06
C ASN A 382 20.81 -9.06 -11.28
N ILE A 383 20.02 -8.15 -10.73
CA ILE A 383 18.56 -8.22 -10.74
C ILE A 383 18.02 -6.91 -11.27
N PHE A 384 17.18 -6.97 -12.32
CA PHE A 384 16.44 -5.83 -12.82
C PHE A 384 15.03 -5.84 -12.23
N ILE A 385 14.61 -4.71 -11.66
CA ILE A 385 13.25 -4.54 -11.13
C ILE A 385 12.51 -3.52 -11.99
N PHE A 386 11.33 -3.90 -12.48
CA PHE A 386 10.42 -3.04 -13.24
C PHE A 386 9.21 -2.69 -12.35
N PRO A 387 9.17 -1.50 -11.73
CA PRO A 387 8.09 -1.08 -10.83
C PRO A 387 6.75 -0.88 -11.55
N ASN A 388 6.76 -0.43 -12.82
CA ASN A 388 5.60 -0.18 -13.68
C ASN A 388 4.54 0.75 -13.07
N ASN A 389 4.91 1.45 -12.01
CA ASN A 389 4.10 2.44 -11.33
C ASN A 389 5.02 3.40 -10.57
N LYS A 390 4.80 4.71 -10.75
CA LYS A 390 5.59 5.75 -10.07
C LYS A 390 5.50 5.71 -8.54
N ASN A 391 4.39 5.19 -7.98
CA ASN A 391 4.20 5.05 -6.53
C ASN A 391 5.02 3.90 -5.93
N ILE A 392 5.44 2.95 -6.76
CA ILE A 392 6.21 1.76 -6.34
C ILE A 392 7.73 2.00 -6.47
N GLN A 393 8.16 2.94 -7.29
CA GLN A 393 9.59 3.20 -7.55
C GLN A 393 10.41 3.43 -6.27
N LEU A 394 9.86 4.18 -5.30
CA LEU A 394 10.58 4.42 -4.03
C LEU A 394 10.73 3.16 -3.20
N ALA A 395 9.70 2.33 -3.12
CA ALA A 395 9.76 1.04 -2.41
C ALA A 395 10.75 0.08 -3.09
N ALA A 396 10.78 0.05 -4.43
CA ALA A 396 11.76 -0.74 -5.19
C ALA A 396 13.19 -0.26 -4.96
N LYS A 397 13.44 1.05 -4.97
CA LYS A 397 14.77 1.63 -4.65
C LYS A 397 15.19 1.33 -3.22
N GLN A 398 14.25 1.42 -2.26
CA GLN A 398 14.51 1.07 -0.87
C GLN A 398 14.85 -0.43 -0.72
N ALA A 399 14.15 -1.31 -1.43
CA ALA A 399 14.48 -2.74 -1.45
C ALA A 399 15.87 -2.99 -2.05
N ALA A 400 16.21 -2.31 -3.15
CA ALA A 400 17.53 -2.40 -3.77
C ALA A 400 18.67 -1.95 -2.84
N GLU A 401 18.46 -0.90 -2.03
CA GLU A 401 19.44 -0.44 -1.02
C GLU A 401 19.65 -1.44 0.13
N LEU A 402 18.67 -2.29 0.41
CA LEU A 402 18.71 -3.27 1.48
C LEU A 402 19.20 -4.64 1.01
N ALA A 403 19.22 -4.88 -0.30
CA ALA A 403 19.65 -6.13 -0.89
C ALA A 403 21.18 -6.31 -0.80
N GLU A 404 21.63 -7.56 -0.69
CA GLU A 404 23.05 -7.93 -0.81
C GLU A 404 23.44 -8.11 -2.28
N GLU A 405 22.47 -8.38 -3.14
CA GLU A 405 22.61 -8.57 -4.58
C GLU A 405 22.79 -7.24 -5.31
N ASN A 406 23.29 -7.26 -6.54
CA ASN A 406 23.36 -6.07 -7.37
C ASN A 406 22.00 -5.83 -8.05
N VAL A 407 21.24 -4.86 -7.56
CA VAL A 407 19.86 -4.59 -7.99
C VAL A 407 19.78 -3.29 -8.77
N PHE A 408 19.26 -3.38 -9.99
CA PHE A 408 19.00 -2.27 -10.90
C PHE A 408 17.51 -2.00 -10.95
N VAL A 409 17.07 -0.83 -10.49
CA VAL A 409 15.66 -0.41 -10.59
C VAL A 409 15.46 0.37 -11.89
N VAL A 410 14.82 -0.27 -12.86
CA VAL A 410 14.41 0.37 -14.12
C VAL A 410 13.23 1.29 -13.82
N GLU A 411 13.36 2.60 -14.08
CA GLU A 411 12.39 3.61 -13.63
C GLU A 411 11.09 3.65 -14.46
N SER A 412 10.56 2.47 -14.83
CA SER A 412 9.26 2.36 -15.51
C SER A 412 8.13 2.89 -14.62
N LYS A 413 7.27 3.72 -15.20
CA LYS A 413 6.14 4.38 -14.51
C LYS A 413 4.81 3.76 -14.86
N THR A 414 4.78 2.95 -15.92
CA THR A 414 3.57 2.35 -16.50
C THR A 414 3.89 0.95 -17.02
N ALA A 415 2.86 0.13 -17.16
CA ALA A 415 2.99 -1.23 -17.70
C ALA A 415 3.55 -1.26 -19.14
N PRO A 416 3.12 -0.39 -20.08
CA PRO A 416 3.74 -0.30 -21.40
C PRO A 416 5.25 -0.02 -21.34
N GLN A 417 5.69 0.94 -20.53
CA GLN A 417 7.13 1.21 -20.35
C GLN A 417 7.89 -0.01 -19.82
N GLY A 418 7.30 -0.75 -18.87
CA GLY A 418 7.93 -1.96 -18.35
C GLY A 418 8.03 -3.06 -19.38
N LEU A 419 7.00 -3.23 -20.21
CA LEU A 419 7.01 -4.22 -21.29
C LEU A 419 8.11 -3.90 -22.31
N ALA A 420 8.16 -2.66 -22.81
CA ALA A 420 9.20 -2.20 -23.74
C ALA A 420 10.62 -2.41 -23.17
N ALA A 421 10.80 -2.09 -21.86
CA ALA A 421 12.08 -2.32 -21.20
C ALA A 421 12.47 -3.81 -21.10
N VAL A 422 11.51 -4.71 -20.91
CA VAL A 422 11.75 -6.16 -20.95
C VAL A 422 12.11 -6.61 -22.36
N MET A 423 11.51 -6.05 -23.41
CA MET A 423 11.76 -6.42 -24.82
C MET A 423 13.20 -6.14 -25.25
N VAL A 424 13.84 -5.10 -24.72
CA VAL A 424 15.23 -4.76 -25.08
C VAL A 424 16.27 -5.55 -24.29
N TYR A 425 15.87 -6.46 -23.40
CA TYR A 425 16.78 -7.30 -22.64
C TYR A 425 17.60 -8.21 -23.55
N ASN A 426 18.91 -8.16 -23.40
CA ASN A 426 19.84 -9.04 -24.11
C ASN A 426 20.64 -9.90 -23.10
N PRO A 427 20.40 -11.22 -23.04
CA PRO A 427 21.10 -12.10 -22.10
C PRO A 427 22.62 -12.23 -22.37
N GLN A 428 23.11 -11.74 -23.50
CA GLN A 428 24.55 -11.75 -23.86
C GLN A 428 25.26 -10.45 -23.47
N ALA A 429 24.50 -9.37 -23.12
CA ALA A 429 25.05 -8.09 -22.72
C ALA A 429 25.38 -8.06 -21.22
N SER A 430 26.21 -7.12 -20.78
CA SER A 430 26.45 -6.89 -19.36
C SER A 430 25.20 -6.34 -18.66
N ALA A 431 25.16 -6.43 -17.33
CA ALA A 431 24.05 -5.89 -16.57
C ALA A 431 23.93 -4.37 -16.72
N GLU A 432 25.06 -3.66 -16.77
CA GLU A 432 25.11 -2.21 -16.96
C GLU A 432 24.62 -1.79 -18.35
N GLU A 433 24.97 -2.56 -19.39
CA GLU A 433 24.52 -2.30 -20.76
C GLU A 433 23.00 -2.57 -20.88
N ASN A 434 22.50 -3.67 -20.34
CA ASN A 434 21.08 -3.96 -20.29
C ASN A 434 20.32 -2.86 -19.54
N PHE A 435 20.81 -2.45 -18.36
CA PHE A 435 20.19 -1.39 -17.60
C PHE A 435 20.13 -0.06 -18.36
N ALA A 436 21.21 0.30 -19.04
CA ALA A 436 21.26 1.52 -19.86
C ALA A 436 20.21 1.48 -21.00
N ASN A 437 20.14 0.38 -21.75
CA ASN A 437 19.17 0.19 -22.83
C ASN A 437 17.72 0.20 -22.31
N MET A 438 17.47 -0.48 -21.19
CA MET A 438 16.16 -0.48 -20.53
C MET A 438 15.72 0.92 -20.07
N GLN A 439 16.65 1.74 -19.58
CA GLN A 439 16.33 3.11 -19.18
C GLN A 439 16.07 4.03 -20.38
N GLU A 440 16.82 3.84 -21.47
CA GLU A 440 16.68 4.66 -22.68
C GLU A 440 15.32 4.45 -23.34
N VAL A 441 14.88 3.20 -23.50
CA VAL A 441 13.61 2.85 -24.15
C VAL A 441 12.37 3.40 -23.39
N LEU A 442 12.45 3.66 -22.09
CA LEU A 442 11.31 4.22 -21.35
C LEU A 442 10.82 5.56 -21.94
N SER A 443 11.70 6.31 -22.57
CA SER A 443 11.38 7.62 -23.13
C SER A 443 10.70 7.55 -24.51
N THR A 444 10.78 6.42 -25.20
CA THR A 444 10.13 6.22 -26.51
C THR A 444 8.67 5.84 -26.37
N VAL A 445 8.27 5.31 -25.20
CA VAL A 445 6.91 4.84 -24.96
C VAL A 445 6.04 5.93 -24.37
N SER A 446 5.00 6.31 -25.10
CA SER A 446 3.90 7.13 -24.58
C SER A 446 2.79 6.23 -24.02
N THR A 447 2.31 6.54 -22.82
CA THR A 447 1.22 5.77 -22.20
C THR A 447 -0.04 6.61 -22.07
N LEU A 448 -1.15 6.04 -22.55
CA LEU A 448 -2.48 6.59 -22.40
C LEU A 448 -3.28 5.69 -21.45
N GLU A 449 -4.04 6.30 -20.57
CA GLU A 449 -4.85 5.59 -19.58
C GLU A 449 -6.26 6.14 -19.60
N VAL A 450 -7.24 5.27 -19.52
CA VAL A 450 -8.66 5.65 -19.46
C VAL A 450 -9.25 5.16 -18.15
N THR A 451 -9.88 6.06 -17.41
CA THR A 451 -10.57 5.76 -16.15
C THR A 451 -11.76 6.70 -15.97
N TYR A 452 -12.43 6.66 -14.83
CA TYR A 452 -13.58 7.53 -14.56
C TYR A 452 -13.36 8.40 -13.32
N ALA A 453 -14.03 9.56 -13.30
CA ALA A 453 -13.93 10.53 -12.24
C ALA A 453 -14.81 10.17 -11.04
N VAL A 454 -14.25 10.14 -9.84
CA VAL A 454 -14.99 9.85 -8.59
C VAL A 454 -15.66 11.09 -7.99
N ARG A 455 -15.34 12.30 -8.50
CA ARG A 455 -15.89 13.60 -8.04
C ARG A 455 -15.70 14.69 -9.07
N ASP A 456 -16.43 15.80 -8.88
CA ASP A 456 -16.22 17.03 -9.65
C ASP A 456 -14.90 17.70 -9.27
N THR A 457 -14.12 18.11 -10.28
CA THR A 457 -12.86 18.84 -10.07
C THR A 457 -12.47 19.62 -11.35
N ASN A 458 -11.45 20.46 -11.26
CA ASN A 458 -10.81 21.05 -12.42
C ASN A 458 -9.30 20.87 -12.26
N ILE A 459 -8.66 20.23 -13.22
CA ILE A 459 -7.23 19.91 -13.16
C ILE A 459 -6.59 20.40 -14.45
N GLU A 460 -5.58 21.25 -14.34
CA GLU A 460 -4.81 21.81 -15.47
C GLU A 460 -5.70 22.43 -16.57
N GLY A 461 -6.87 22.98 -16.18
CA GLY A 461 -7.83 23.60 -17.10
C GLY A 461 -8.85 22.63 -17.73
N VAL A 462 -8.81 21.35 -17.41
CA VAL A 462 -9.83 20.38 -17.79
C VAL A 462 -10.91 20.34 -16.71
N GLU A 463 -12.14 20.72 -17.07
CA GLU A 463 -13.30 20.55 -16.19
C GLU A 463 -13.71 19.07 -16.20
N ILE A 464 -13.80 18.47 -15.02
CA ILE A 464 -14.08 17.05 -14.80
C ILE A 464 -15.30 16.95 -13.90
N LYS A 465 -16.30 16.20 -14.33
CA LYS A 465 -17.50 15.92 -13.52
C LYS A 465 -17.48 14.48 -13.05
N LYS A 466 -18.07 14.27 -11.89
CA LYS A 466 -18.24 12.93 -11.35
C LYS A 466 -18.90 12.00 -12.37
N ASP A 467 -18.40 10.77 -12.44
CA ASP A 467 -18.86 9.71 -13.35
C ASP A 467 -18.54 9.97 -14.85
N GLU A 468 -17.80 11.03 -15.19
CA GLU A 468 -17.20 11.18 -16.53
C GLU A 468 -16.00 10.26 -16.71
N PHE A 469 -15.78 9.78 -17.92
CA PHE A 469 -14.53 9.15 -18.31
C PHE A 469 -13.44 10.20 -18.47
N MET A 470 -12.22 9.86 -18.07
CA MET A 470 -11.03 10.70 -18.21
C MET A 470 -10.00 9.99 -19.09
N GLY A 471 -9.45 10.71 -20.04
CA GLY A 471 -8.28 10.31 -20.81
C GLY A 471 -7.03 10.98 -20.26
N ILE A 472 -6.05 10.16 -19.94
CA ILE A 472 -4.77 10.56 -19.31
C ILE A 472 -3.64 10.23 -20.28
N ARG A 473 -2.77 11.18 -20.57
CA ARG A 473 -1.56 10.98 -21.38
C ARG A 473 -0.32 11.23 -20.51
N ASN A 474 0.52 10.22 -20.36
CA ASN A 474 1.77 10.30 -19.58
C ASN A 474 1.56 10.88 -18.17
N GLY A 475 0.42 10.53 -17.53
CA GLY A 475 0.04 10.96 -16.19
C GLY A 475 -0.60 12.36 -16.12
N LYS A 476 -0.99 12.98 -17.25
CA LYS A 476 -1.74 14.24 -17.32
C LYS A 476 -3.12 14.01 -17.91
N ILE A 477 -4.16 14.53 -17.26
CA ILE A 477 -5.52 14.47 -17.78
C ILE A 477 -5.62 15.43 -18.96
N VAL A 478 -6.02 14.93 -20.11
CA VAL A 478 -6.10 15.71 -21.36
C VAL A 478 -7.51 15.81 -21.93
N VAL A 479 -8.44 14.98 -21.46
CA VAL A 479 -9.85 14.95 -21.85
C VAL A 479 -10.72 14.40 -20.73
N SER A 480 -11.95 14.90 -20.61
CA SER A 480 -13.01 14.35 -19.75
C SER A 480 -14.35 14.46 -20.48
N ASN A 481 -15.14 13.39 -20.51
CA ASN A 481 -16.45 13.35 -21.15
C ASN A 481 -17.29 12.18 -20.61
N LEU A 482 -18.63 12.32 -20.67
CA LEU A 482 -19.56 11.22 -20.37
C LEU A 482 -19.50 10.08 -21.38
N SER A 483 -19.10 10.36 -22.63
CA SER A 483 -18.98 9.38 -23.70
C SER A 483 -17.56 8.81 -23.75
N LEU A 484 -17.43 7.51 -23.52
CA LEU A 484 -16.14 6.83 -23.63
C LEU A 484 -15.58 6.90 -25.06
N ASN A 485 -16.40 6.75 -26.10
CA ASN A 485 -15.95 6.88 -27.49
C ASN A 485 -15.31 8.24 -27.75
N THR A 486 -15.91 9.33 -27.24
CA THR A 486 -15.35 10.68 -27.38
C THR A 486 -14.02 10.80 -26.67
N VAL A 487 -13.89 10.23 -25.46
CA VAL A 487 -12.63 10.24 -24.71
C VAL A 487 -11.54 9.47 -25.46
N LEU A 488 -11.87 8.28 -25.97
CA LEU A 488 -10.93 7.44 -26.73
C LEU A 488 -10.46 8.14 -28.01
N GLU A 489 -11.40 8.71 -28.79
CA GLU A 489 -11.08 9.44 -30.01
C GLU A 489 -10.19 10.65 -29.76
N GLU A 490 -10.57 11.55 -28.83
CA GLU A 490 -9.78 12.73 -28.52
C GLU A 490 -8.41 12.39 -27.89
N LEU A 491 -8.34 11.32 -27.09
CA LEU A 491 -7.11 10.86 -26.48
C LEU A 491 -6.10 10.37 -27.52
N LEU A 492 -6.56 9.57 -28.51
CA LEU A 492 -5.74 9.11 -29.62
C LEU A 492 -5.30 10.28 -30.51
N GLU A 493 -6.22 11.19 -30.89
CA GLU A 493 -5.89 12.36 -31.71
C GLU A 493 -4.85 13.28 -31.08
N LYS A 494 -4.82 13.37 -29.75
CA LYS A 494 -3.83 14.16 -29.02
C LYS A 494 -2.49 13.44 -28.82
N SER A 495 -2.41 12.14 -29.15
CA SER A 495 -1.31 11.28 -28.73
C SER A 495 -0.59 10.57 -29.85
N LEU A 496 -1.29 10.25 -30.96
CA LEU A 496 -0.70 9.64 -32.14
C LEU A 496 -0.27 10.73 -33.12
N ASP A 497 0.86 10.51 -33.77
CA ASP A 497 1.45 11.37 -34.80
C ASP A 497 2.04 10.51 -35.94
N GLU A 498 2.75 11.16 -36.88
CA GLU A 498 3.34 10.51 -38.07
C GLU A 498 4.52 9.56 -37.70
N ASP A 499 5.06 9.67 -36.50
CA ASP A 499 6.17 8.86 -36.00
C ASP A 499 5.70 7.64 -35.19
N SER A 500 4.38 7.50 -34.94
CA SER A 500 3.80 6.37 -34.20
C SER A 500 3.73 5.13 -35.08
N GLU A 501 4.38 4.04 -34.66
CA GLU A 501 4.47 2.79 -35.43
C GLU A 501 3.60 1.67 -34.83
N ILE A 502 3.56 1.55 -33.48
CA ILE A 502 2.85 0.48 -32.77
C ILE A 502 1.92 1.06 -31.70
N VAL A 503 0.71 0.54 -31.65
CA VAL A 503 -0.24 0.80 -30.55
C VAL A 503 -0.63 -0.51 -29.89
N THR A 504 -0.23 -0.68 -28.62
CA THR A 504 -0.60 -1.84 -27.81
C THR A 504 -1.78 -1.49 -26.90
N LEU A 505 -2.91 -2.17 -27.05
CA LEU A 505 -4.11 -2.03 -26.23
C LEU A 505 -4.08 -3.04 -25.08
N TYR A 506 -3.97 -2.58 -23.86
CA TYR A 506 -4.05 -3.41 -22.64
C TYR A 506 -5.50 -3.38 -22.14
N LEU A 507 -6.20 -4.49 -22.27
CA LEU A 507 -7.62 -4.62 -21.94
C LEU A 507 -7.77 -4.94 -20.44
N GLY A 508 -8.41 -4.04 -19.70
CA GLY A 508 -8.70 -4.18 -18.27
C GLY A 508 -9.96 -5.01 -17.99
N GLU A 509 -10.26 -5.25 -16.72
CA GLU A 509 -11.45 -6.00 -16.29
C GLU A 509 -12.77 -5.40 -16.76
N GLU A 510 -12.83 -4.06 -16.91
CA GLU A 510 -14.01 -3.32 -17.34
C GLU A 510 -14.01 -2.99 -18.84
N SER A 511 -13.04 -3.52 -19.61
CA SER A 511 -13.05 -3.39 -21.08
C SER A 511 -14.21 -4.18 -21.70
N THR A 512 -14.73 -3.72 -22.84
CA THR A 512 -15.78 -4.42 -23.57
C THR A 512 -15.40 -4.59 -25.03
N GLU A 513 -15.87 -5.65 -25.66
CA GLU A 513 -15.64 -5.93 -27.08
C GLU A 513 -16.09 -4.75 -27.98
N GLU A 514 -17.24 -4.12 -27.67
CA GLU A 514 -17.75 -2.96 -28.40
C GLU A 514 -16.76 -1.78 -28.47
N TYR A 515 -16.14 -1.42 -27.35
CA TYR A 515 -15.18 -0.32 -27.31
C TYR A 515 -13.80 -0.74 -27.81
N THR A 516 -13.43 -2.01 -27.69
CA THR A 516 -12.21 -2.53 -28.29
C THR A 516 -12.29 -2.50 -29.80
N ASP A 517 -13.37 -3.01 -30.39
CA ASP A 517 -13.64 -2.95 -31.84
C ASP A 517 -13.65 -1.49 -32.34
N PHE A 518 -14.27 -0.59 -31.56
CA PHE A 518 -14.27 0.84 -31.89
C PHE A 518 -12.86 1.41 -31.96
N LEU A 519 -11.99 1.08 -30.99
CA LEU A 519 -10.59 1.53 -30.97
C LEU A 519 -9.80 1.00 -32.17
N GLU A 520 -9.91 -0.31 -32.47
CA GLU A 520 -9.23 -0.93 -33.61
C GLU A 520 -9.66 -0.27 -34.94
N GLN A 521 -10.99 -0.10 -35.16
CA GLN A 521 -11.51 0.57 -36.34
C GLN A 521 -11.04 2.02 -36.45
N LEU A 522 -11.07 2.76 -35.34
CA LEU A 522 -10.65 4.16 -35.30
C LEU A 522 -9.17 4.31 -35.68
N ILE A 523 -8.31 3.41 -35.17
CA ILE A 523 -6.88 3.42 -35.49
C ILE A 523 -6.67 3.01 -36.95
N GLU A 524 -7.31 1.95 -37.44
CA GLU A 524 -7.22 1.49 -38.83
C GLU A 524 -7.67 2.57 -39.83
N GLU A 525 -8.74 3.33 -39.51
CA GLU A 525 -9.25 4.38 -40.39
C GLU A 525 -8.41 5.65 -40.39
N LYS A 526 -7.93 6.10 -39.22
CA LYS A 526 -7.20 7.38 -39.09
C LYS A 526 -5.68 7.25 -39.19
N TYR A 527 -5.13 6.09 -38.81
CA TYR A 527 -3.69 5.81 -38.72
C TYR A 527 -3.35 4.47 -39.39
N PRO A 528 -3.55 4.30 -40.70
CA PRO A 528 -3.48 3.01 -41.39
C PRO A 528 -2.07 2.39 -41.41
N ASP A 529 -1.04 3.14 -41.09
CA ASP A 529 0.36 2.67 -41.03
C ASP A 529 0.74 2.20 -39.60
N VAL A 530 -0.15 2.33 -38.61
CA VAL A 530 0.08 1.92 -37.22
C VAL A 530 -0.36 0.47 -37.03
N GLU A 531 0.52 -0.36 -36.48
CA GLU A 531 0.20 -1.74 -36.09
C GLU A 531 -0.50 -1.77 -34.72
N VAL A 532 -1.61 -2.52 -34.60
CA VAL A 532 -2.36 -2.65 -33.36
C VAL A 532 -2.13 -4.01 -32.72
N GLU A 533 -1.69 -4.03 -31.47
CA GLU A 533 -1.57 -5.23 -30.66
C GLU A 533 -2.56 -5.25 -29.51
N LEU A 534 -3.13 -6.42 -29.18
CA LEU A 534 -4.08 -6.60 -28.08
C LEU A 534 -3.48 -7.47 -26.98
N ILE A 535 -3.55 -7.02 -25.73
CA ILE A 535 -3.17 -7.78 -24.56
C ILE A 535 -4.36 -7.83 -23.60
N GLU A 536 -4.95 -8.99 -23.40
CA GLU A 536 -5.95 -9.23 -22.35
C GLU A 536 -5.27 -9.19 -20.97
N SER A 537 -4.92 -8.01 -20.51
CA SER A 537 -4.09 -7.83 -19.32
C SER A 537 -4.86 -8.02 -18.01
N GLY A 538 -6.16 -7.66 -17.97
CA GLY A 538 -7.03 -7.86 -16.81
C GLY A 538 -6.68 -6.95 -15.62
N GLN A 539 -6.19 -5.73 -15.87
CA GLN A 539 -5.94 -4.74 -14.83
C GLN A 539 -7.25 -4.10 -14.35
N PRO A 540 -7.38 -3.82 -13.04
CA PRO A 540 -8.51 -3.06 -12.50
C PRO A 540 -8.36 -1.55 -12.75
N VAL A 541 -9.40 -0.78 -12.51
CA VAL A 541 -9.44 0.70 -12.51
C VAL A 541 -9.36 1.33 -13.91
N TYR A 542 -8.55 0.79 -14.79
CA TYR A 542 -8.36 1.28 -16.15
C TYR A 542 -8.95 0.29 -17.16
N PRO A 543 -10.16 0.56 -17.70
CA PRO A 543 -10.70 -0.25 -18.80
C PRO A 543 -9.71 -0.42 -19.96
N TYR A 544 -8.97 0.65 -20.26
CA TYR A 544 -7.93 0.64 -21.29
C TYR A 544 -6.67 1.35 -20.80
N ILE A 545 -5.54 0.69 -20.98
CA ILE A 545 -4.21 1.30 -21.01
C ILE A 545 -3.70 1.12 -22.44
N ILE A 546 -3.10 2.15 -23.02
CA ILE A 546 -2.63 2.14 -24.40
C ILE A 546 -1.16 2.55 -24.41
N GLY A 547 -0.31 1.67 -24.92
CA GLY A 547 1.09 1.98 -25.24
C GLY A 547 1.18 2.51 -26.66
N VAL A 548 1.92 3.57 -26.88
CA VAL A 548 2.21 4.14 -28.20
C VAL A 548 3.71 4.22 -28.35
N GLU A 549 4.25 3.58 -29.39
CA GLU A 549 5.67 3.48 -29.73
C GLU A 549 5.95 3.95 -31.15
#